data_a0ae32f285db147ec6008ee822ef1a6f
#
_entry.id   a0ae32f285db147ec6008ee822ef1a6f
#
_cell.length_a   1.000
_cell.length_b   1.000
_cell.length_c   1.000
_cell.angle_alpha   90.00
_cell.angle_beta   90.00
_cell.angle_gamma   90.00
#
_symmetry.space_group_name_H-M   'P 1'
#
loop_
_entity.id
_entity.type
_entity.pdbx_description
1 polymer ?
#
loop_
_entity_poly.entity_id
_entity_poly.type
_entity_poly.pdbx_seq_one_letter_code
_entity_poly.pdbx_strand_id
1 'polypeptide(L)'
;MINHDSPRFITVDDFSVGQRLDNYLIKQLKGVPKSRIYRIIRKGEVRVNKGRKKADYKLNSEDVVRIPPIRTSSAKDIKPSEDLLALLNSSILYEDKGLVVINKRHGMAVHGGSGVSIGIIKALKSQYKEPIELVHRLDRATSGCLILAKKRSVLKSLHEQLVNHELEKRYTALVKDTWSKKKHTIDAVSYTHLTLPTKA
;
A
#
# COMPACT_ATOMS: atom_id res chain seq x y z
N MET A 1 -11.63 21.12 4.77
CA MET A 1 -10.27 21.14 5.37
C MET A 1 -10.41 20.63 6.79
N ILE A 2 -9.75 19.52 7.13
CA ILE A 2 -9.70 19.08 8.53
C ILE A 2 -8.58 19.89 9.16
N ASN A 3 -8.94 20.86 9.97
CA ASN A 3 -8.00 21.70 10.70
C ASN A 3 -7.71 20.98 12.02
N HIS A 4 -6.54 20.41 12.16
CA HIS A 4 -6.10 19.87 13.44
C HIS A 4 -5.41 21.01 14.20
N ASP A 5 -6.17 21.76 14.99
CA ASP A 5 -5.64 22.89 15.78
C ASP A 5 -4.82 22.42 17.00
N SER A 6 -4.82 21.13 17.30
CA SER A 6 -4.06 20.52 18.40
C SER A 6 -3.12 19.43 17.90
N PRO A 7 -2.01 19.16 18.62
CA PRO A 7 -1.12 18.05 18.31
C PRO A 7 -1.85 16.71 18.45
N ARG A 8 -1.57 15.77 17.53
CA ARG A 8 -2.06 14.38 17.63
C ARG A 8 -0.97 13.50 18.21
N PHE A 9 -1.38 12.55 19.03
CA PHE A 9 -0.53 11.49 19.56
C PHE A 9 -1.04 10.16 19.01
N ILE A 10 -0.17 9.41 18.34
CA ILE A 10 -0.53 8.14 17.70
C ILE A 10 0.42 7.07 18.21
N THR A 11 -0.12 6.04 18.86
CA THR A 11 0.63 4.85 19.24
C THR A 11 0.89 4.02 17.98
N VAL A 12 2.12 3.57 17.83
CA VAL A 12 2.55 2.76 16.68
C VAL A 12 1.94 1.37 16.79
N ASP A 13 1.18 1.00 15.77
CA ASP A 13 0.60 -0.34 15.63
C ASP A 13 1.65 -1.36 15.16
N ASP A 14 1.37 -2.65 15.34
CA ASP A 14 2.28 -3.73 14.96
C ASP A 14 2.65 -3.73 13.46
N PHE A 15 1.77 -3.23 12.58
CA PHE A 15 2.05 -3.11 11.14
C PHE A 15 3.01 -1.99 10.79
N SER A 16 3.20 -1.05 11.71
CA SER A 16 4.11 0.09 11.54
C SER A 16 5.47 -0.13 12.22
N VAL A 17 5.63 -1.19 13.01
CA VAL A 17 6.91 -1.54 13.65
C VAL A 17 8.00 -1.79 12.61
N GLY A 18 9.18 -1.21 12.83
CA GLY A 18 10.33 -1.28 11.90
C GLY A 18 10.21 -0.34 10.70
N GLN A 19 9.09 0.37 10.54
CA GLN A 19 8.94 1.38 9.49
C GLN A 19 9.76 2.63 9.84
N ARG A 20 10.33 3.27 8.83
CA ARG A 20 11.01 4.56 9.02
C ARG A 20 10.01 5.66 9.36
N LEU A 21 10.38 6.57 10.26
CA LEU A 21 9.53 7.68 10.72
C LEU A 21 9.04 8.57 9.57
N ASP A 22 9.89 8.85 8.57
CA ASP A 22 9.49 9.65 7.40
C ASP A 22 8.37 8.97 6.59
N ASN A 23 8.51 7.67 6.30
CA ASN A 23 7.52 6.89 5.57
C ASN A 23 6.19 6.77 6.36
N TYR A 24 6.28 6.56 7.66
CA TYR A 24 5.13 6.54 8.54
C TYR A 24 4.36 7.87 8.49
N LEU A 25 5.06 9.00 8.60
CA LEU A 25 4.45 10.33 8.56
C LEU A 25 3.85 10.64 7.18
N ILE A 26 4.48 10.23 6.08
CA ILE A 26 3.93 10.36 4.73
C ILE A 26 2.57 9.64 4.62
N LYS A 27 2.45 8.47 5.24
CA LYS A 27 1.20 7.68 5.28
C LYS A 27 0.13 8.37 6.14
N GLN A 28 0.52 8.94 7.29
CA GLN A 28 -0.40 9.60 8.23
C GLN A 28 -0.84 11.00 7.76
N LEU A 29 0.00 11.70 7.00
CA LEU A 29 -0.18 13.08 6.57
C LEU A 29 -0.44 13.16 5.06
N LYS A 30 -1.43 12.42 4.58
CA LYS A 30 -1.83 12.43 3.18
C LYS A 30 -2.15 13.84 2.70
N GLY A 31 -1.62 14.23 1.53
CA GLY A 31 -1.80 15.57 0.97
C GLY A 31 -0.80 16.61 1.49
N VAL A 32 0.06 16.27 2.45
CA VAL A 32 1.16 17.15 2.89
C VAL A 32 2.39 16.86 2.04
N PRO A 33 3.01 17.89 1.41
CA PRO A 33 4.23 17.70 0.63
C PRO A 33 5.36 17.08 1.44
N LYS A 34 6.13 16.18 0.84
CA LYS A 34 7.27 15.52 1.51
C LYS A 34 8.26 16.51 2.11
N SER A 35 8.56 17.61 1.40
CA SER A 35 9.44 18.69 1.90
C SER A 35 8.96 19.28 3.23
N ARG A 36 7.64 19.42 3.41
CA ARG A 36 7.03 19.87 4.67
C ARG A 36 7.22 18.83 5.78
N ILE A 37 7.03 17.54 5.46
CA ILE A 37 7.22 16.44 6.42
C ILE A 37 8.67 16.41 6.93
N TYR A 38 9.64 16.46 6.02
CA TYR A 38 11.06 16.53 6.42
C TYR A 38 11.39 17.79 7.23
N ARG A 39 10.75 18.93 6.93
CA ARG A 39 10.93 20.17 7.68
C ARG A 39 10.46 20.04 9.13
N ILE A 40 9.27 19.48 9.38
CA ILE A 40 8.73 19.32 10.76
C ILE A 40 9.52 18.29 11.56
N ILE A 41 10.06 17.24 10.92
CA ILE A 41 10.98 16.30 11.58
C ILE A 41 12.26 17.05 12.02
N ARG A 42 12.90 17.75 11.08
CA ARG A 42 14.16 18.48 11.32
C ARG A 42 14.02 19.56 12.37
N LYS A 43 12.89 20.28 12.39
CA LYS A 43 12.60 21.28 13.42
C LYS A 43 12.28 20.67 14.79
N GLY A 44 12.06 19.33 14.84
CA GLY A 44 11.68 18.62 16.05
C GLY A 44 10.24 18.93 16.50
N GLU A 45 9.39 19.34 15.56
CA GLU A 45 7.95 19.50 15.79
C GLU A 45 7.27 18.11 15.90
N VAL A 46 7.81 17.09 15.22
CA VAL A 46 7.51 15.68 15.45
C VAL A 46 8.36 15.15 16.59
N ARG A 47 7.76 14.34 17.45
CA ARG A 47 8.45 13.69 18.58
C ARG A 47 8.05 12.21 18.63
N VAL A 48 8.97 11.37 19.04
CA VAL A 48 8.68 9.97 19.38
C VAL A 48 9.05 9.78 20.84
N ASN A 49 8.11 9.37 21.66
CA ASN A 49 8.27 9.24 23.12
C ASN A 49 8.83 10.53 23.75
N LYS A 50 8.26 11.69 23.36
CA LYS A 50 8.68 13.05 23.76
C LYS A 50 10.06 13.48 23.22
N GLY A 51 10.87 12.56 22.65
CA GLY A 51 12.21 12.80 22.13
C GLY A 51 12.23 13.19 20.64
N ARG A 52 13.29 13.92 20.21
CA ARG A 52 13.56 14.15 18.77
C ARG A 52 14.14 12.89 18.15
N LYS A 53 13.67 12.53 16.95
CA LYS A 53 14.20 11.44 16.15
C LYS A 53 14.51 11.92 14.73
N LYS A 54 15.49 11.27 14.07
CA LYS A 54 15.80 11.51 12.65
C LYS A 54 14.74 10.86 11.75
N ALA A 55 14.69 11.25 10.49
CA ALA A 55 13.72 10.75 9.51
C ALA A 55 13.82 9.23 9.28
N ASP A 56 15.02 8.69 9.39
CA ASP A 56 15.32 7.26 9.20
C ASP A 56 15.13 6.41 10.47
N TYR A 57 14.70 7.00 11.58
CA TYR A 57 14.40 6.28 12.81
C TYR A 57 13.37 5.19 12.53
N LYS A 58 13.68 3.94 12.91
CA LYS A 58 12.75 2.81 12.81
C LYS A 58 11.87 2.76 14.04
N LEU A 59 10.57 2.81 13.80
CA LEU A 59 9.56 2.79 14.87
C LEU A 59 9.55 1.43 15.56
N ASN A 60 9.41 1.45 16.88
CA ASN A 60 9.23 0.27 17.73
C ASN A 60 7.76 0.11 18.11
N SER A 61 7.41 -1.08 18.63
CA SER A 61 6.11 -1.30 19.27
C SER A 61 5.92 -0.31 20.41
N GLU A 62 4.68 0.16 20.59
CA GLU A 62 4.29 1.11 21.64
C GLU A 62 4.94 2.52 21.53
N ASP A 63 5.73 2.81 20.50
CA ASP A 63 6.19 4.18 20.27
C ASP A 63 5.00 5.13 20.12
N VAL A 64 5.02 6.25 20.86
CA VAL A 64 4.03 7.30 20.74
C VAL A 64 4.57 8.44 19.88
N VAL A 65 4.01 8.59 18.68
CA VAL A 65 4.40 9.63 17.73
C VAL A 65 3.51 10.86 17.91
N ARG A 66 4.12 11.98 18.35
CA ARG A 66 3.46 13.30 18.37
C ARG A 66 3.60 13.96 17.02
N ILE A 67 2.48 14.28 16.41
CA ILE A 67 2.39 15.03 15.14
C ILE A 67 1.89 16.44 15.45
N PRO A 68 2.58 17.52 15.01
CA PRO A 68 2.15 18.89 15.25
C PRO A 68 0.84 19.22 14.51
N PRO A 69 0.17 20.32 14.86
CA PRO A 69 -0.98 20.79 14.08
C PRO A 69 -0.57 21.06 12.63
N ILE A 70 -1.25 20.41 11.70
CA ILE A 70 -0.99 20.57 10.27
C ILE A 70 -2.32 20.66 9.54
N ARG A 71 -2.49 21.69 8.72
CA ARG A 71 -3.59 21.75 7.77
C ARG A 71 -3.35 20.70 6.68
N THR A 72 -4.21 19.71 6.64
CA THR A 72 -4.23 18.70 5.57
C THR A 72 -5.38 19.04 4.62
N SER A 73 -5.16 18.92 3.33
CA SER A 73 -6.28 18.86 2.40
C SER A 73 -7.06 17.59 2.74
N SER A 74 -8.33 17.72 3.09
CA SER A 74 -9.21 16.57 3.24
C SER A 74 -9.34 15.89 1.86
N ALA A 75 -8.63 14.82 1.63
CA ALA A 75 -9.07 13.89 0.61
C ALA A 75 -10.49 13.50 1.02
N LYS A 76 -11.49 13.73 0.16
CA LYS A 76 -12.87 13.26 0.40
C LYS A 76 -12.77 11.79 0.78
N ASP A 77 -13.27 11.46 1.95
CA ASP A 77 -13.29 10.06 2.41
C ASP A 77 -14.39 9.34 1.65
N ILE A 78 -14.04 8.94 0.41
CA ILE A 78 -14.95 8.23 -0.48
C ILE A 78 -15.14 6.85 0.13
N LYS A 79 -16.35 6.55 0.55
CA LYS A 79 -16.73 5.20 1.01
C LYS A 79 -16.89 4.28 -0.20
N PRO A 80 -16.48 3.01 -0.09
CA PRO A 80 -16.76 2.02 -1.12
C PRO A 80 -18.28 1.79 -1.25
N SER A 81 -18.76 1.49 -2.45
CA SER A 81 -20.16 1.10 -2.66
C SER A 81 -20.38 -0.31 -2.11
N GLU A 82 -21.63 -0.60 -1.76
CA GLU A 82 -22.05 -1.93 -1.29
C GLU A 82 -21.80 -3.00 -2.36
N ASP A 83 -22.05 -2.68 -3.64
CA ASP A 83 -21.76 -3.58 -4.76
C ASP A 83 -20.28 -3.94 -4.85
N LEU A 84 -19.37 -2.96 -4.64
CA LEU A 84 -17.94 -3.23 -4.63
C LEU A 84 -17.56 -4.14 -3.46
N LEU A 85 -18.14 -3.93 -2.30
CA LEU A 85 -17.89 -4.75 -1.11
C LEU A 85 -18.42 -6.17 -1.30
N ALA A 86 -19.64 -6.32 -1.82
CA ALA A 86 -20.25 -7.63 -2.15
C ALA A 86 -19.40 -8.38 -3.19
N LEU A 87 -18.93 -7.67 -4.24
CA LEU A 87 -18.04 -8.22 -5.26
C LEU A 87 -16.72 -8.72 -4.67
N LEU A 88 -16.10 -7.95 -3.76
CA LEU A 88 -14.86 -8.35 -3.12
C LEU A 88 -15.04 -9.56 -2.21
N ASN A 89 -16.15 -9.60 -1.46
CA ASN A 89 -16.48 -10.74 -0.59
C ASN A 89 -16.69 -12.03 -1.41
N SER A 90 -17.42 -11.93 -2.53
CA SER A 90 -17.60 -13.08 -3.43
C SER A 90 -16.33 -13.52 -4.17
N SER A 91 -15.29 -12.69 -4.13
CA SER A 91 -13.99 -12.97 -4.75
C SER A 91 -12.98 -13.63 -3.80
N ILE A 92 -13.34 -13.84 -2.52
CA ILE A 92 -12.47 -14.49 -1.55
C ILE A 92 -12.29 -15.97 -1.95
N LEU A 93 -11.05 -16.37 -2.17
CA LEU A 93 -10.65 -17.75 -2.46
C LEU A 93 -10.25 -18.50 -1.20
N TYR A 94 -9.64 -17.80 -0.26
CA TYR A 94 -9.14 -18.36 0.99
C TYR A 94 -9.07 -17.26 2.04
N GLU A 95 -9.41 -17.59 3.28
CA GLU A 95 -9.24 -16.70 4.43
C GLU A 95 -8.98 -17.49 5.69
N ASP A 96 -8.01 -17.01 6.48
CA ASP A 96 -7.74 -17.51 7.83
C ASP A 96 -7.47 -16.35 8.82
N LYS A 97 -6.90 -16.67 9.99
CA LYS A 97 -6.51 -15.67 11.01
C LYS A 97 -5.31 -14.81 10.60
N GLY A 98 -4.56 -15.19 9.57
CA GLY A 98 -3.30 -14.55 9.17
C GLY A 98 -3.37 -13.80 7.85
N LEU A 99 -4.15 -14.30 6.90
CA LEU A 99 -4.20 -13.76 5.56
C LEU A 99 -5.57 -13.95 4.90
N VAL A 100 -5.79 -13.23 3.82
CA VAL A 100 -6.89 -13.44 2.89
C VAL A 100 -6.36 -13.41 1.46
N VAL A 101 -6.86 -14.31 0.62
CA VAL A 101 -6.55 -14.38 -0.82
C VAL A 101 -7.82 -14.11 -1.60
N ILE A 102 -7.78 -13.16 -2.51
CA ILE A 102 -8.91 -12.84 -3.37
C ILE A 102 -8.58 -13.10 -4.83
N ASN A 103 -9.58 -13.51 -5.61
CA ASN A 103 -9.52 -13.53 -7.07
C ASN A 103 -9.80 -12.14 -7.62
N LYS A 104 -8.73 -11.35 -7.79
CA LYS A 104 -8.86 -9.99 -8.33
C LYS A 104 -9.39 -10.06 -9.77
N ARG A 105 -10.50 -9.39 -10.04
CA ARG A 105 -11.02 -9.27 -11.41
C ARG A 105 -10.19 -8.30 -12.25
N HIS A 106 -10.17 -8.53 -13.56
CA HIS A 106 -9.65 -7.59 -14.56
C HIS A 106 -10.29 -6.21 -14.38
N GLY A 107 -9.55 -5.15 -14.64
CA GLY A 107 -10.03 -3.78 -14.57
C GLY A 107 -10.04 -3.16 -13.17
N MET A 108 -9.94 -3.96 -12.10
CA MET A 108 -9.89 -3.47 -10.71
C MET A 108 -8.48 -3.01 -10.34
N ALA A 109 -8.37 -1.79 -9.82
CA ALA A 109 -7.11 -1.28 -9.30
C ALA A 109 -6.90 -1.69 -7.85
N VAL A 110 -5.69 -2.12 -7.51
CA VAL A 110 -5.31 -2.49 -6.13
C VAL A 110 -5.27 -1.27 -5.22
N HIS A 111 -4.72 -0.15 -5.72
CA HIS A 111 -4.68 1.15 -5.04
C HIS A 111 -5.56 2.17 -5.76
N GLY A 112 -6.10 3.14 -5.04
CA GLY A 112 -6.66 4.34 -5.62
C GLY A 112 -5.56 5.21 -6.25
N GLY A 113 -5.91 6.04 -7.23
CA GLY A 113 -4.97 6.92 -7.94
C GLY A 113 -5.65 7.64 -9.09
N SER A 114 -4.89 8.06 -10.11
CA SER A 114 -5.41 8.77 -11.27
C SER A 114 -6.54 7.99 -11.94
N GLY A 115 -7.74 8.56 -11.94
CA GLY A 115 -8.94 7.94 -12.53
C GLY A 115 -9.56 6.79 -11.74
N VAL A 116 -9.09 6.50 -10.53
CA VAL A 116 -9.67 5.47 -9.63
C VAL A 116 -9.88 6.07 -8.25
N SER A 117 -11.14 6.25 -7.88
CA SER A 117 -11.51 6.84 -6.59
C SER A 117 -11.21 5.93 -5.40
N ILE A 118 -11.40 4.62 -5.55
CA ILE A 118 -11.19 3.61 -4.50
C ILE A 118 -10.50 2.39 -5.10
N GLY A 119 -9.36 1.99 -4.52
CA GLY A 119 -8.73 0.71 -4.81
C GLY A 119 -9.19 -0.39 -3.85
N ILE A 120 -8.93 -1.64 -4.24
CA ILE A 120 -9.30 -2.85 -3.49
C ILE A 120 -8.86 -2.75 -2.02
N ILE A 121 -7.62 -2.35 -1.77
CA ILE A 121 -7.10 -2.27 -0.40
C ILE A 121 -7.87 -1.28 0.48
N LYS A 122 -8.31 -0.14 -0.07
CA LYS A 122 -9.10 0.82 0.69
C LYS A 122 -10.50 0.27 0.97
N ALA A 123 -11.11 -0.44 0.02
CA ALA A 123 -12.41 -1.06 0.19
C ALA A 123 -12.35 -2.16 1.26
N LEU A 124 -11.38 -3.06 1.20
CA LEU A 124 -11.23 -4.12 2.21
C LEU A 124 -10.92 -3.54 3.60
N LYS A 125 -10.07 -2.51 3.71
CA LYS A 125 -9.81 -1.83 5.00
C LYS A 125 -11.07 -1.24 5.66
N SER A 126 -12.12 -0.97 4.92
CA SER A 126 -13.39 -0.50 5.50
C SER A 126 -14.26 -1.63 6.06
N GLN A 127 -14.03 -2.88 5.64
CA GLN A 127 -14.79 -4.07 6.09
C GLN A 127 -14.11 -4.77 7.27
N TYR A 128 -12.78 -4.85 7.24
CA TYR A 128 -12.01 -5.53 8.27
C TYR A 128 -11.81 -4.61 9.47
N LYS A 129 -12.15 -5.09 10.68
CA LYS A 129 -11.85 -4.40 11.94
C LYS A 129 -10.36 -4.41 12.24
N GLU A 130 -9.69 -5.49 11.86
CA GLU A 130 -8.27 -5.69 12.01
C GLU A 130 -7.49 -5.02 10.85
N PRO A 131 -6.24 -4.61 11.08
CA PRO A 131 -5.39 -4.10 10.03
C PRO A 131 -5.20 -5.15 8.92
N ILE A 132 -5.38 -4.74 7.67
CA ILE A 132 -5.12 -5.56 6.49
C ILE A 132 -4.18 -4.84 5.54
N GLU A 133 -3.13 -5.52 5.09
CA GLU A 133 -2.11 -4.93 4.23
C GLU A 133 -1.79 -5.85 3.03
N LEU A 134 -1.43 -5.23 1.91
CA LEU A 134 -1.06 -5.98 0.70
C LEU A 134 0.29 -6.66 0.86
N VAL A 135 0.36 -7.92 0.49
CA VAL A 135 1.61 -8.67 0.36
C VAL A 135 2.31 -8.34 -0.96
N HIS A 136 1.55 -8.22 -2.03
CA HIS A 136 2.02 -7.82 -3.36
C HIS A 136 0.93 -7.04 -4.10
N ARG A 137 1.21 -6.68 -5.34
CA ARG A 137 0.24 -6.01 -6.20
C ARG A 137 0.11 -6.74 -7.54
N LEU A 138 -1.05 -6.59 -8.15
CA LEU A 138 -1.32 -6.91 -9.54
C LEU A 138 -1.72 -5.63 -10.28
N ASP A 139 -1.36 -5.53 -11.53
CA ASP A 139 -1.76 -4.40 -12.36
C ASP A 139 -3.27 -4.38 -12.58
N ARG A 140 -3.81 -3.24 -12.97
CA ARG A 140 -5.25 -3.07 -13.18
C ARG A 140 -5.80 -4.08 -14.19
N ALA A 141 -5.08 -4.30 -15.28
CA ALA A 141 -5.47 -5.23 -16.34
C ALA A 141 -5.19 -6.71 -16.03
N THR A 142 -4.45 -7.01 -14.96
CA THR A 142 -4.15 -8.38 -14.55
C THR A 142 -5.21 -8.89 -13.58
N SER A 143 -5.79 -10.05 -13.85
CA SER A 143 -6.65 -10.80 -12.93
C SER A 143 -5.87 -11.88 -12.19
N GLY A 144 -6.46 -12.44 -11.13
CA GLY A 144 -5.90 -13.58 -10.40
C GLY A 144 -5.65 -13.33 -8.92
N CYS A 145 -4.87 -14.21 -8.30
CA CYS A 145 -4.65 -14.24 -6.86
C CYS A 145 -3.97 -12.98 -6.34
N LEU A 146 -4.63 -12.28 -5.43
CA LEU A 146 -4.08 -11.14 -4.69
C LEU A 146 -4.08 -11.49 -3.20
N ILE A 147 -2.90 -11.48 -2.58
CA ILE A 147 -2.70 -11.86 -1.18
C ILE A 147 -2.64 -10.62 -0.31
N LEU A 148 -3.41 -10.64 0.78
CA LEU A 148 -3.41 -9.60 1.80
C LEU A 148 -3.14 -10.27 3.16
N ALA A 149 -2.32 -9.64 3.99
CA ALA A 149 -2.00 -10.11 5.33
C ALA A 149 -2.84 -9.38 6.38
N LYS A 150 -3.36 -10.14 7.35
CA LYS A 150 -4.12 -9.64 8.51
C LYS A 150 -3.22 -9.46 9.73
N LYS A 151 -1.98 -9.99 9.68
CA LYS A 151 -0.98 -9.88 10.75
C LYS A 151 0.37 -9.43 10.20
N ARG A 152 1.09 -8.63 11.01
CA ARG A 152 2.42 -8.13 10.65
C ARG A 152 3.44 -9.26 10.47
N SER A 153 3.41 -10.28 11.31
CA SER A 153 4.31 -11.44 11.20
C SER A 153 4.12 -12.17 9.87
N VAL A 154 2.87 -12.39 9.47
CA VAL A 154 2.52 -13.01 8.18
C VAL A 154 2.96 -12.13 7.01
N LEU A 155 2.72 -10.81 7.09
CA LEU A 155 3.20 -9.87 6.06
C LEU A 155 4.71 -9.95 5.88
N LYS A 156 5.45 -9.93 6.99
CA LYS A 156 6.92 -10.01 6.97
C LYS A 156 7.40 -11.32 6.36
N SER A 157 6.87 -12.44 6.81
CA SER A 157 7.22 -13.77 6.29
C SER A 157 6.94 -13.89 4.78
N LEU A 158 5.77 -13.46 4.31
CA LEU A 158 5.43 -13.50 2.90
C LEU A 158 6.28 -12.54 2.04
N HIS A 159 6.68 -11.39 2.58
CA HIS A 159 7.63 -10.50 1.90
C HIS A 159 9.02 -11.13 1.79
N GLU A 160 9.51 -11.81 2.84
CA GLU A 160 10.77 -12.54 2.81
C GLU A 160 10.74 -13.67 1.76
N GLN A 161 9.67 -14.45 1.70
CA GLN A 161 9.47 -15.49 0.70
C GLN A 161 9.42 -14.91 -0.74
N LEU A 162 8.80 -13.74 -0.92
CA LEU A 162 8.78 -13.06 -2.23
C LEU A 162 10.18 -12.60 -2.66
N VAL A 163 10.97 -12.05 -1.73
CA VAL A 163 12.34 -11.58 -1.99
C VAL A 163 13.26 -12.77 -2.30
N ASN A 164 13.10 -13.87 -1.58
CA ASN A 164 13.90 -15.08 -1.76
C ASN A 164 13.43 -15.95 -2.95
N HIS A 165 12.41 -15.51 -3.70
CA HIS A 165 11.81 -16.29 -4.79
C HIS A 165 11.24 -17.67 -4.38
N GLU A 166 10.84 -17.82 -3.12
CA GLU A 166 10.24 -19.05 -2.58
C GLU A 166 8.76 -19.20 -2.96
N LEU A 167 8.10 -18.08 -3.33
CA LEU A 167 6.72 -18.10 -3.83
C LEU A 167 6.70 -18.26 -5.34
N GLU A 168 6.15 -19.37 -5.81
CA GLU A 168 5.94 -19.59 -7.23
C GLU A 168 4.80 -18.73 -7.76
N LYS A 169 5.09 -17.89 -8.77
CA LYS A 169 4.11 -17.04 -9.44
C LYS A 169 3.94 -17.51 -10.88
N ARG A 170 2.76 -18.05 -11.19
CA ARG A 170 2.40 -18.47 -12.55
C ARG A 170 1.40 -17.49 -13.16
N TYR A 171 1.65 -17.12 -14.41
CA TYR A 171 0.78 -16.28 -15.20
C TYR A 171 0.45 -16.96 -16.53
N THR A 172 -0.81 -16.82 -16.95
CA THR A 172 -1.25 -17.21 -18.30
C THR A 172 -1.52 -15.94 -19.09
N ALA A 173 -0.91 -15.84 -20.27
CA ALA A 173 -1.08 -14.67 -21.14
C ALA A 173 -1.46 -15.13 -22.55
N LEU A 174 -2.43 -14.44 -23.16
CA LEU A 174 -2.73 -14.55 -24.57
C LEU A 174 -1.80 -13.60 -25.32
N VAL A 175 -1.00 -14.14 -26.25
CA VAL A 175 -0.09 -13.35 -27.07
C VAL A 175 -0.57 -13.32 -28.51
N LYS A 176 -0.16 -12.27 -29.26
CA LYS A 176 -0.40 -12.19 -30.70
C LYS A 176 0.59 -13.10 -31.42
N ASP A 177 0.13 -13.77 -32.46
CA ASP A 177 0.91 -14.69 -33.28
C ASP A 177 1.44 -15.93 -32.52
N THR A 178 2.18 -16.76 -33.22
CA THR A 178 2.72 -18.02 -32.69
C THR A 178 4.00 -17.77 -31.89
N TRP A 179 4.02 -18.23 -30.64
CA TRP A 179 5.21 -18.16 -29.82
C TRP A 179 6.33 -19.04 -30.36
N SER A 180 7.51 -18.49 -30.56
CA SER A 180 8.67 -19.25 -30.98
C SER A 180 9.13 -20.22 -29.88
N LYS A 181 9.16 -21.52 -30.16
CA LYS A 181 9.66 -22.57 -29.25
C LYS A 181 11.12 -22.39 -28.82
N LYS A 182 11.88 -21.55 -29.53
CA LYS A 182 13.29 -21.23 -29.22
C LYS A 182 13.44 -20.11 -28.18
N LYS A 183 12.36 -19.35 -27.89
CA LYS A 183 12.40 -18.24 -26.90
C LYS A 183 11.80 -18.73 -25.57
N HIS A 184 12.66 -19.04 -24.61
CA HIS A 184 12.27 -19.47 -23.28
C HIS A 184 12.27 -18.33 -22.26
N THR A 185 12.93 -17.22 -22.57
CA THR A 185 13.06 -16.07 -21.66
C THR A 185 12.83 -14.76 -22.41
N ILE A 186 12.06 -13.86 -21.82
CA ILE A 186 11.95 -12.47 -22.23
C ILE A 186 12.39 -11.62 -21.05
N ASP A 187 13.47 -10.85 -21.26
CA ASP A 187 13.90 -9.81 -20.34
C ASP A 187 13.45 -8.45 -20.92
N ALA A 188 12.31 -7.98 -20.45
CA ALA A 188 11.73 -6.72 -20.89
C ALA A 188 11.11 -5.98 -19.72
N VAL A 189 11.32 -4.67 -19.67
CA VAL A 189 10.66 -3.80 -18.71
C VAL A 189 9.36 -3.29 -19.32
N SER A 190 8.24 -3.56 -18.65
CA SER A 190 6.94 -3.00 -19.02
C SER A 190 6.83 -1.58 -18.47
N TYR A 191 6.86 -0.57 -19.34
CA TYR A 191 6.57 0.82 -18.99
C TYR A 191 5.08 1.10 -19.23
N THR A 192 4.40 1.62 -18.23
CA THR A 192 3.01 2.09 -18.34
C THR A 192 2.88 3.44 -19.05
N HIS A 193 3.99 4.10 -19.36
CA HIS A 193 4.05 5.33 -20.14
C HIS A 193 4.97 5.12 -21.35
N LEU A 194 4.38 5.14 -22.54
CA LEU A 194 5.11 5.41 -23.77
C LEU A 194 5.56 6.88 -23.73
N THR A 195 6.79 7.13 -23.30
CA THR A 195 7.45 8.39 -23.61
C THR A 195 7.76 8.36 -25.10
N LEU A 196 7.08 9.20 -25.87
CA LEU A 196 7.46 9.44 -27.26
C LEU A 196 8.94 9.84 -27.29
N PRO A 197 9.75 9.28 -28.21
CA PRO A 197 11.13 9.71 -28.35
C PRO A 197 11.13 11.20 -28.70
N THR A 198 11.72 12.00 -27.84
CA THR A 198 12.05 13.40 -28.16
C THR A 198 13.04 13.35 -29.33
N LYS A 199 12.61 13.76 -30.51
CA LYS A 199 13.54 13.99 -31.61
C LYS A 199 14.55 15.05 -31.16
N ALA A 200 15.84 14.68 -31.20
CA ALA A 200 16.95 15.61 -31.18
C ALA A 200 16.95 16.40 -32.51
#